data_bc4b8e1b2017628a51664e00f028bfdc
#
_entry.id   bc4b8e1b2017628a51664e00f028bfdc
#
_cell.length_a   1.000
_cell.length_b   1.000
_cell.length_c   1.000
_cell.angle_alpha   90.00
_cell.angle_beta   90.00
_cell.angle_gamma   90.00
#
_symmetry.space_group_name_H-M   'P 1'
#
loop_
_entity.id
_entity.type
_entity.pdbx_description
1 polymer ?
#
loop_
_entity_poly.entity_id
_entity_poly.type
_entity_poly.pdbx_seq_one_letter_code
_entity_poly.pdbx_strand_id
1 'polypeptide(L)'
;CTWGENIYSIGHDGSIKSGFPFESTKRFNAPATLVDLDGDSDLEIIAGNDDGLLHVLHHDGTEMVSYDVGDDIRGGISVADLNDDGSYELLFTGYDDMIHVWNPIDGEELEGWPVDMESNSLTEPVTADLDNDGDLELVTARKSGMAYVFHHDATPYNNFPASLGGNVESSPAIGDIDGDGDFELVFGTTQGLKVIDIKEDMGERMSWKLHRGNLERTGSLGMTLVSNDSEEGLTPSEFYVSANYPNPFNPSTMIDIETIEAGDLMVSVFDAKGRMVNNLVDRYLEAGRYSAKWNGMDATGRSMPTGVYFI
;
A
#
# COMPACT_ATOMS: atom_id res chain seq x y z
N CYS A 1 16.88 0.71 -0.16
CA CYS A 1 17.87 -0.36 -0.36
C CYS A 1 18.69 -0.07 -1.61
N THR A 2 19.92 -0.51 -1.62
CA THR A 2 20.83 -0.38 -2.76
C THR A 2 21.15 -1.77 -3.30
N TRP A 3 21.63 -1.88 -4.55
CA TRP A 3 22.27 -3.10 -5.07
C TRP A 3 23.52 -3.51 -4.26
N GLY A 4 23.66 -2.96 -3.06
CA GLY A 4 24.71 -3.24 -2.11
C GLY A 4 24.17 -4.00 -0.90
N GLU A 5 25.05 -4.32 0.01
CA GLU A 5 24.78 -5.08 1.23
C GLU A 5 24.25 -4.21 2.37
N ASN A 6 23.80 -2.96 2.06
CA ASN A 6 23.50 -1.96 3.08
C ASN A 6 22.12 -1.33 2.89
N ILE A 7 21.47 -1.04 4.01
CA ILE A 7 20.30 -0.17 4.10
C ILE A 7 20.74 1.19 4.63
N TYR A 8 20.33 2.27 3.95
CA TYR A 8 20.61 3.64 4.35
C TYR A 8 19.31 4.36 4.72
N SER A 9 19.35 5.12 5.81
CA SER A 9 18.37 6.16 6.10
C SER A 9 19.06 7.51 5.93
N ILE A 10 18.46 8.36 5.06
CA ILE A 10 19.08 9.63 4.65
C ILE A 10 18.14 10.76 5.05
N GLY A 11 18.67 11.72 5.80
CA GLY A 11 17.97 12.93 6.17
C GLY A 11 17.68 13.85 4.99
N HIS A 12 16.78 14.80 5.14
CA HIS A 12 16.40 15.79 4.13
C HIS A 12 17.61 16.67 3.68
N ASP A 13 18.63 16.78 4.51
CA ASP A 13 19.89 17.49 4.24
C ASP A 13 20.94 16.64 3.52
N GLY A 14 20.61 15.38 3.20
CA GLY A 14 21.50 14.41 2.56
C GLY A 14 22.46 13.71 3.53
N SER A 15 22.39 13.96 4.84
CA SER A 15 23.19 13.24 5.83
C SER A 15 22.64 11.82 6.07
N ILE A 16 23.53 10.89 6.38
CA ILE A 16 23.14 9.56 6.83
C ILE A 16 22.71 9.67 8.29
N LYS A 17 21.53 9.16 8.62
CA LYS A 17 21.01 9.14 9.99
C LYS A 17 21.88 8.28 10.91
N SER A 18 21.89 8.60 12.20
CA SER A 18 22.56 7.80 13.23
C SER A 18 22.03 6.36 13.22
N GLY A 19 22.89 5.36 13.41
CA GLY A 19 22.57 3.94 13.34
C GLY A 19 22.59 3.34 11.93
N PHE A 20 22.71 4.17 10.90
CA PHE A 20 22.86 3.71 9.52
C PHE A 20 24.27 4.00 8.97
N PRO A 21 24.75 3.23 7.95
CA PRO A 21 24.04 2.15 7.29
C PRO A 21 23.88 0.91 8.18
N PHE A 22 22.75 0.19 8.04
CA PHE A 22 22.66 -1.17 8.50
C PHE A 22 23.40 -2.08 7.50
N GLU A 23 24.32 -2.89 7.96
CA GLU A 23 25.16 -3.75 7.14
C GLU A 23 24.68 -5.19 7.19
N SER A 24 24.45 -5.80 6.03
CA SER A 24 24.09 -7.21 5.87
C SER A 24 25.22 -7.99 5.19
N THR A 25 25.13 -9.31 5.18
CA THR A 25 26.07 -10.20 4.51
C THR A 25 25.86 -10.30 3.00
N LYS A 26 24.67 -9.93 2.54
CA LYS A 26 24.23 -9.98 1.14
C LYS A 26 23.43 -8.75 0.75
N ARG A 27 23.28 -8.60 -0.55
CA ARG A 27 22.58 -7.46 -1.13
C ARG A 27 21.07 -7.54 -0.93
N PHE A 28 20.46 -6.38 -0.87
CA PHE A 28 19.02 -6.20 -0.87
C PHE A 28 18.54 -5.92 -2.30
N ASN A 29 17.76 -6.82 -2.89
CA ASN A 29 17.19 -6.65 -4.22
C ASN A 29 15.76 -6.10 -4.19
N ALA A 30 14.99 -6.45 -3.16
CA ALA A 30 13.64 -5.95 -2.95
C ALA A 30 13.62 -4.51 -2.43
N PRO A 31 12.58 -3.74 -2.69
CA PRO A 31 12.36 -2.46 -2.02
C PRO A 31 12.04 -2.70 -0.54
N ALA A 32 12.44 -1.76 0.32
CA ALA A 32 12.04 -1.80 1.73
C ALA A 32 10.56 -1.42 1.89
N THR A 33 9.93 -2.04 2.88
CA THR A 33 8.58 -1.72 3.34
C THR A 33 8.67 -1.01 4.69
N LEU A 34 7.73 -0.11 4.96
CA LEU A 34 7.69 0.70 6.18
C LEU A 34 6.32 0.57 6.84
N VAL A 35 6.30 0.26 8.13
CA VAL A 35 5.07 0.12 8.93
C VAL A 35 5.41 0.27 10.40
N ASP A 36 4.49 0.81 11.18
CA ASP A 36 4.52 0.80 12.64
C ASP A 36 4.02 -0.58 13.11
N LEU A 37 4.94 -1.46 13.49
CA LEU A 37 4.64 -2.85 13.87
C LEU A 37 4.35 -3.00 15.36
N ASP A 38 4.98 -2.20 16.21
CA ASP A 38 4.91 -2.33 17.67
C ASP A 38 4.02 -1.26 18.32
N GLY A 39 3.47 -0.34 17.53
CA GLY A 39 2.51 0.68 17.99
C GLY A 39 3.16 1.86 18.72
N ASP A 40 4.47 2.07 18.54
CA ASP A 40 5.20 3.18 19.18
C ASP A 40 5.15 4.49 18.36
N SER A 41 4.52 4.47 17.19
CA SER A 41 4.37 5.54 16.21
C SER A 41 5.61 5.85 15.37
N ASP A 42 6.72 5.17 15.58
CA ASP A 42 7.86 5.15 14.66
C ASP A 42 7.65 4.03 13.63
N LEU A 43 8.35 4.07 12.51
CA LEU A 43 8.18 3.05 11.48
C LEU A 43 9.34 2.09 11.46
N GLU A 44 9.06 0.81 11.46
CA GLU A 44 10.01 -0.24 11.20
C GLU A 44 10.33 -0.32 9.72
N ILE A 45 11.58 -0.69 9.44
CA ILE A 45 12.12 -0.88 8.08
C ILE A 45 12.26 -2.37 7.82
N ILE A 46 11.51 -2.89 6.87
CA ILE A 46 11.49 -4.31 6.53
C ILE A 46 12.18 -4.51 5.19
N ALA A 47 13.13 -5.43 5.11
CA ALA A 47 13.84 -5.71 3.87
C ALA A 47 14.36 -7.15 3.82
N GLY A 48 14.12 -7.81 2.68
CA GLY A 48 14.66 -9.13 2.36
C GLY A 48 15.97 -9.06 1.57
N ASN A 49 16.88 -10.00 1.80
CA ASN A 49 18.17 -10.07 1.14
C ASN A 49 18.39 -11.36 0.33
N ASP A 50 19.52 -11.43 -0.41
CA ASP A 50 19.95 -12.59 -1.20
C ASP A 50 20.65 -13.69 -0.33
N ASP A 51 20.44 -13.72 0.97
CA ASP A 51 20.89 -14.79 1.89
C ASP A 51 19.69 -15.45 2.60
N GLY A 52 18.47 -15.05 2.20
CA GLY A 52 17.23 -15.57 2.77
C GLY A 52 16.82 -14.93 4.08
N LEU A 53 17.47 -13.83 4.47
CA LEU A 53 17.11 -13.12 5.70
C LEU A 53 16.15 -11.99 5.41
N LEU A 54 15.00 -12.02 6.06
CA LEU A 54 14.10 -10.90 6.21
C LEU A 54 14.48 -10.14 7.47
N HIS A 55 14.95 -8.93 7.33
CA HIS A 55 15.33 -8.05 8.44
C HIS A 55 14.19 -7.09 8.77
N VAL A 56 13.88 -6.93 10.04
CA VAL A 56 13.00 -5.90 10.59
C VAL A 56 13.83 -5.00 11.49
N LEU A 57 13.96 -3.72 11.13
CA LEU A 57 14.78 -2.76 11.85
C LEU A 57 13.90 -1.66 12.41
N HIS A 58 14.21 -1.21 13.62
CA HIS A 58 13.67 0.03 14.16
C HIS A 58 14.13 1.25 13.36
N HIS A 59 13.45 2.37 13.52
CA HIS A 59 13.73 3.67 12.90
C HIS A 59 15.16 4.17 13.11
N ASP A 60 15.85 3.69 14.16
CA ASP A 60 17.23 4.04 14.53
C ASP A 60 18.31 3.10 13.95
N GLY A 61 17.88 2.10 13.15
CA GLY A 61 18.75 1.12 12.50
C GLY A 61 19.14 -0.07 13.35
N THR A 62 18.66 -0.19 14.59
CA THR A 62 18.82 -1.41 15.39
C THR A 62 17.91 -2.51 14.86
N GLU A 63 18.38 -3.75 14.83
CA GLU A 63 17.57 -4.89 14.40
C GLU A 63 16.59 -5.28 15.51
N MET A 64 15.29 -5.28 15.17
CA MET A 64 14.22 -5.75 16.04
C MET A 64 14.17 -7.28 16.03
N VAL A 65 14.05 -7.85 14.83
CA VAL A 65 13.97 -9.29 14.60
C VAL A 65 14.40 -9.61 13.18
N SER A 66 14.82 -10.85 12.94
CA SER A 66 15.04 -11.36 11.59
C SER A 66 14.47 -12.77 11.43
N TYR A 67 14.09 -13.12 10.21
CA TYR A 67 13.56 -14.42 9.83
C TYR A 67 14.36 -15.00 8.67
N ASP A 68 14.80 -16.26 8.80
CA ASP A 68 15.62 -16.96 7.81
C ASP A 68 14.76 -17.99 7.07
N VAL A 69 14.50 -17.75 5.78
CA VAL A 69 13.75 -18.68 4.92
C VAL A 69 14.69 -19.61 4.14
N GLY A 70 16.00 -19.38 4.20
CA GLY A 70 17.04 -20.26 3.63
C GLY A 70 17.34 -20.09 2.15
N ASP A 71 16.64 -19.21 1.42
CA ASP A 71 16.91 -18.86 0.01
C ASP A 71 16.50 -17.40 -0.28
N ASP A 72 16.98 -16.84 -1.38
CA ASP A 72 16.85 -15.42 -1.74
C ASP A 72 15.43 -14.84 -1.59
N ILE A 73 15.29 -13.70 -0.91
CA ILE A 73 14.06 -12.89 -0.87
C ILE A 73 14.23 -11.72 -1.84
N ARG A 74 13.55 -11.78 -3.00
CA ARG A 74 13.67 -10.78 -4.07
C ARG A 74 12.36 -10.10 -4.45
N GLY A 75 11.23 -10.65 -4.04
CA GLY A 75 9.92 -10.03 -4.15
C GLY A 75 9.76 -8.88 -3.15
N GLY A 76 8.81 -7.98 -3.37
CA GLY A 76 8.40 -7.00 -2.37
C GLY A 76 7.73 -7.69 -1.17
N ILE A 77 7.75 -7.00 -0.04
CA ILE A 77 7.07 -7.44 1.18
C ILE A 77 5.84 -6.57 1.37
N SER A 78 4.68 -7.18 1.45
CA SER A 78 3.43 -6.52 1.81
C SER A 78 3.10 -6.72 3.28
N VAL A 79 2.18 -5.91 3.79
CA VAL A 79 1.77 -5.90 5.19
C VAL A 79 0.25 -5.91 5.26
N ALA A 80 -0.29 -6.81 6.05
CA ALA A 80 -1.72 -6.87 6.34
C ALA A 80 -1.96 -7.48 7.71
N ASP A 81 -3.04 -7.10 8.35
CA ASP A 81 -3.67 -7.88 9.40
C ASP A 81 -4.61 -8.86 8.67
N LEU A 82 -4.07 -10.05 8.34
CA LEU A 82 -4.71 -10.97 7.41
C LEU A 82 -5.92 -11.65 8.06
N ASN A 83 -5.81 -11.98 9.34
CA ASN A 83 -6.79 -12.75 10.13
C ASN A 83 -7.64 -11.89 11.06
N ASP A 84 -7.56 -10.54 10.98
CA ASP A 84 -8.29 -9.56 11.80
C ASP A 84 -8.07 -9.70 13.31
N ASP A 85 -6.86 -10.08 13.72
CA ASP A 85 -6.52 -10.22 15.15
C ASP A 85 -5.94 -8.93 15.76
N GLY A 86 -5.68 -7.92 14.94
CA GLY A 86 -5.13 -6.62 15.33
C GLY A 86 -3.60 -6.57 15.26
N SER A 87 -2.93 -7.62 14.80
CA SER A 87 -1.49 -7.68 14.57
C SER A 87 -1.22 -7.66 13.06
N TYR A 88 -0.06 -7.14 12.66
CA TYR A 88 0.33 -7.17 11.25
C TYR A 88 1.20 -8.37 10.92
N GLU A 89 0.88 -9.04 9.81
CA GLU A 89 1.72 -10.03 9.17
C GLU A 89 2.52 -9.42 8.02
N LEU A 90 3.72 -9.96 7.80
CA LEU A 90 4.57 -9.71 6.66
C LEU A 90 4.34 -10.82 5.63
N LEU A 91 3.86 -10.44 4.44
CA LEU A 91 3.51 -11.34 3.37
C LEU A 91 4.55 -11.21 2.27
N PHE A 92 5.24 -12.29 1.94
CA PHE A 92 6.30 -12.26 0.94
C PHE A 92 6.54 -13.62 0.28
N THR A 93 7.20 -13.60 -0.87
CA THR A 93 7.59 -14.80 -1.60
C THR A 93 9.11 -14.90 -1.68
N GLY A 94 9.62 -16.11 -1.61
CA GLY A 94 11.04 -16.42 -1.70
C GLY A 94 11.42 -17.23 -2.95
N TYR A 95 12.71 -17.51 -3.08
CA TYR A 95 13.27 -18.49 -4.03
C TYR A 95 13.25 -19.91 -3.47
N ASP A 96 12.80 -20.09 -2.24
CA ASP A 96 12.51 -21.35 -1.57
C ASP A 96 11.19 -22.01 -2.06
N ASP A 97 10.57 -21.42 -3.10
CA ASP A 97 9.32 -21.85 -3.70
C ASP A 97 8.07 -21.65 -2.81
N MET A 98 8.22 -20.95 -1.67
CA MET A 98 7.12 -20.74 -0.71
C MET A 98 6.51 -19.33 -0.80
N ILE A 99 5.28 -19.23 -0.32
CA ILE A 99 4.65 -17.98 0.10
C ILE A 99 4.53 -17.99 1.62
N HIS A 100 5.05 -16.94 2.24
CA HIS A 100 5.12 -16.76 3.68
C HIS A 100 4.11 -15.74 4.16
N VAL A 101 3.52 -16.01 5.34
CA VAL A 101 2.72 -15.07 6.13
C VAL A 101 3.24 -15.15 7.56
N TRP A 102 4.11 -14.22 7.92
CA TRP A 102 4.88 -14.27 9.15
C TRP A 102 4.57 -13.08 10.05
N ASN A 103 4.29 -13.35 11.33
CA ASN A 103 4.09 -12.31 12.33
C ASN A 103 5.43 -11.96 13.01
N PRO A 104 5.97 -10.74 12.82
CA PRO A 104 7.28 -10.37 13.35
C PRO A 104 7.30 -10.13 14.87
N ILE A 105 6.13 -9.98 15.52
CA ILE A 105 6.04 -9.70 16.95
C ILE A 105 6.18 -10.98 17.78
N ASP A 106 5.54 -12.06 17.37
CA ASP A 106 5.65 -13.37 18.05
C ASP A 106 6.71 -14.28 17.42
N GLY A 107 7.17 -13.97 16.19
CA GLY A 107 8.21 -14.68 15.47
C GLY A 107 7.74 -15.98 14.82
N GLU A 108 6.43 -16.16 14.64
CA GLU A 108 5.83 -17.38 14.11
C GLU A 108 5.15 -17.12 12.75
N GLU A 109 5.10 -18.14 11.90
CA GLU A 109 4.22 -18.14 10.73
C GLU A 109 2.76 -18.26 11.19
N LEU A 110 1.85 -17.60 10.46
CA LEU A 110 0.43 -17.76 10.71
C LEU A 110 0.00 -19.22 10.47
N GLU A 111 -1.04 -19.68 11.16
CA GLU A 111 -1.50 -21.07 11.05
C GLU A 111 -1.84 -21.44 9.59
N GLY A 112 -1.26 -22.52 9.10
CA GLY A 112 -1.39 -22.99 7.71
C GLY A 112 -0.27 -22.55 6.79
N TRP A 113 0.52 -21.53 7.16
CA TRP A 113 1.64 -21.03 6.38
C TRP A 113 2.99 -21.60 6.88
N PRO A 114 4.04 -21.59 6.03
CA PRO A 114 4.08 -21.17 4.62
C PRO A 114 3.46 -22.22 3.67
N VAL A 115 3.10 -21.80 2.44
CA VAL A 115 2.53 -22.68 1.41
C VAL A 115 3.48 -22.85 0.24
N ASP A 116 3.69 -24.10 -0.19
CA ASP A 116 4.51 -24.44 -1.37
C ASP A 116 3.78 -24.10 -2.67
N MET A 117 4.39 -23.21 -3.47
CA MET A 117 3.89 -22.81 -4.80
C MET A 117 4.53 -23.62 -5.94
N GLU A 118 5.38 -24.61 -5.62
CA GLU A 118 6.10 -25.49 -6.58
C GLU A 118 7.07 -24.74 -7.52
N SER A 119 7.33 -23.47 -7.31
CA SER A 119 8.26 -22.64 -8.08
C SER A 119 8.39 -21.27 -7.43
N ASN A 120 9.57 -20.68 -7.53
CA ASN A 120 9.87 -19.36 -7.00
C ASN A 120 8.95 -18.26 -7.54
N SER A 121 8.88 -17.20 -6.77
CA SER A 121 8.17 -15.97 -7.12
C SER A 121 9.06 -14.74 -6.96
N LEU A 122 8.72 -13.71 -7.72
CA LEU A 122 9.29 -12.35 -7.61
C LEU A 122 8.20 -11.32 -7.30
N THR A 123 6.97 -11.79 -7.09
CA THR A 123 5.85 -10.90 -6.88
C THR A 123 5.80 -10.46 -5.42
N GLU A 124 5.36 -9.24 -5.22
CA GLU A 124 4.86 -8.76 -3.93
C GLU A 124 3.40 -9.20 -3.83
N PRO A 125 3.01 -9.96 -2.81
CA PRO A 125 1.62 -10.35 -2.62
C PRO A 125 0.71 -9.13 -2.44
N VAL A 126 -0.58 -9.25 -2.78
CA VAL A 126 -1.58 -8.21 -2.54
C VAL A 126 -2.77 -8.80 -1.82
N THR A 127 -3.51 -7.96 -1.08
CA THR A 127 -4.61 -8.42 -0.22
C THR A 127 -5.87 -7.56 -0.37
N ALA A 128 -7.02 -8.21 -0.37
CA ALA A 128 -8.33 -7.59 -0.27
C ALA A 128 -9.35 -8.66 0.20
N ASP A 129 -10.45 -8.24 0.77
CA ASP A 129 -11.61 -9.08 1.06
C ASP A 129 -12.37 -9.30 -0.27
N LEU A 130 -12.13 -10.47 -0.90
CA LEU A 130 -12.59 -10.77 -2.24
C LEU A 130 -14.03 -11.34 -2.28
N ASP A 131 -14.55 -11.82 -1.17
CA ASP A 131 -15.85 -12.49 -1.07
C ASP A 131 -16.75 -11.94 0.03
N ASN A 132 -16.34 -10.79 0.62
CA ASN A 132 -17.10 -10.03 1.60
C ASN A 132 -17.44 -10.83 2.87
N ASP A 133 -16.54 -11.72 3.27
CA ASP A 133 -16.67 -12.47 4.53
C ASP A 133 -16.02 -11.75 5.72
N GLY A 134 -15.24 -10.69 5.46
CA GLY A 134 -14.59 -9.81 6.43
C GLY A 134 -13.13 -10.14 6.65
N ASP A 135 -12.63 -11.29 6.20
CA ASP A 135 -11.21 -11.64 6.21
C ASP A 135 -10.53 -11.18 4.91
N LEU A 136 -9.21 -11.20 4.87
CA LEU A 136 -8.48 -10.81 3.66
C LEU A 136 -8.00 -12.05 2.90
N GLU A 137 -8.19 -12.03 1.58
CA GLU A 137 -7.53 -12.98 0.70
C GLU A 137 -6.16 -12.47 0.27
N LEU A 138 -5.21 -13.39 0.20
CA LEU A 138 -3.87 -13.16 -0.32
C LEU A 138 -3.79 -13.58 -1.79
N VAL A 139 -3.39 -12.66 -2.66
CA VAL A 139 -3.23 -12.89 -4.11
C VAL A 139 -1.76 -12.79 -4.49
N THR A 140 -1.23 -13.81 -5.16
CA THR A 140 0.14 -13.84 -5.64
C THR A 140 0.25 -14.64 -6.94
N ALA A 141 1.46 -14.72 -7.52
CA ALA A 141 1.73 -15.57 -8.66
C ALA A 141 3.15 -16.11 -8.63
N ARG A 142 3.34 -17.36 -9.02
CA ARG A 142 4.68 -17.90 -9.25
C ARG A 142 5.23 -17.49 -10.63
N LYS A 143 6.54 -17.42 -10.73
CA LYS A 143 7.26 -17.00 -11.94
C LYS A 143 6.86 -17.79 -13.18
N SER A 144 6.55 -19.07 -13.04
CA SER A 144 6.14 -19.94 -14.14
C SER A 144 4.71 -19.72 -14.65
N GLY A 145 3.98 -18.72 -14.13
CA GLY A 145 2.70 -18.27 -14.68
C GLY A 145 1.47 -18.97 -14.13
N MET A 146 1.45 -19.26 -12.83
CA MET A 146 0.25 -19.65 -12.09
C MET A 146 -0.10 -18.56 -11.09
N ALA A 147 -1.36 -18.14 -11.07
CA ALA A 147 -1.94 -17.30 -10.04
C ALA A 147 -2.42 -18.14 -8.88
N TYR A 148 -2.21 -17.65 -7.68
CA TYR A 148 -2.71 -18.23 -6.45
C TYR A 148 -3.55 -17.19 -5.70
N VAL A 149 -4.63 -17.66 -5.12
CA VAL A 149 -5.43 -16.90 -4.17
C VAL A 149 -5.70 -17.82 -2.98
N PHE A 150 -5.47 -17.33 -1.78
CA PHE A 150 -5.67 -18.06 -0.54
C PHE A 150 -6.51 -17.23 0.42
N HIS A 151 -7.37 -17.89 1.19
CA HIS A 151 -7.95 -17.32 2.39
C HIS A 151 -6.89 -17.14 3.49
N HIS A 152 -7.19 -16.37 4.52
CA HIS A 152 -6.31 -16.09 5.64
C HIS A 152 -5.69 -17.35 6.28
N ASP A 153 -6.41 -18.47 6.27
CA ASP A 153 -6.04 -19.77 6.84
C ASP A 153 -5.23 -20.67 5.88
N ALA A 154 -4.69 -20.11 4.79
CA ALA A 154 -3.96 -20.79 3.74
C ALA A 154 -4.78 -21.78 2.88
N THR A 155 -6.09 -21.85 3.05
CA THR A 155 -6.93 -22.66 2.17
C THR A 155 -7.05 -22.00 0.79
N PRO A 156 -6.93 -22.77 -0.31
CA PRO A 156 -7.04 -22.22 -1.64
C PRO A 156 -8.43 -21.64 -1.93
N TYR A 157 -8.48 -20.42 -2.46
CA TYR A 157 -9.71 -19.82 -2.96
C TYR A 157 -10.27 -20.60 -4.16
N ASN A 158 -11.59 -20.54 -4.35
CA ASN A 158 -12.26 -21.27 -5.42
C ASN A 158 -11.66 -20.98 -6.81
N ASN A 159 -11.44 -22.04 -7.61
CA ASN A 159 -10.86 -22.00 -8.95
C ASN A 159 -9.37 -21.61 -9.01
N PHE A 160 -8.67 -21.48 -7.89
CA PHE A 160 -7.21 -21.31 -7.85
C PHE A 160 -6.53 -22.59 -7.34
N PRO A 161 -5.26 -22.81 -7.79
CA PRO A 161 -4.45 -21.96 -8.65
C PRO A 161 -4.92 -21.96 -10.12
N ALA A 162 -4.75 -20.81 -10.82
CA ALA A 162 -5.19 -20.59 -12.19
C ALA A 162 -4.01 -20.30 -13.14
N SER A 163 -4.03 -20.84 -14.35
CA SER A 163 -2.96 -20.61 -15.33
C SER A 163 -3.10 -19.24 -16.00
N LEU A 164 -2.02 -18.46 -15.99
CA LEU A 164 -1.92 -17.15 -16.63
C LEU A 164 -1.39 -17.21 -18.07
N GLY A 165 -0.86 -18.38 -18.48
CA GLY A 165 -0.41 -18.63 -19.85
C GLY A 165 0.96 -18.03 -20.20
N GLY A 166 1.62 -17.31 -19.32
CA GLY A 166 2.96 -16.73 -19.52
C GLY A 166 3.64 -16.48 -18.20
N ASN A 167 4.96 -16.29 -18.21
CA ASN A 167 5.71 -16.01 -16.98
C ASN A 167 5.28 -14.68 -16.35
N VAL A 168 5.30 -14.61 -15.02
CA VAL A 168 4.98 -13.43 -14.21
C VAL A 168 6.24 -12.96 -13.50
N GLU A 169 6.52 -11.65 -13.61
CA GLU A 169 7.67 -11.00 -12.95
C GLU A 169 7.25 -9.66 -12.29
N SER A 170 5.95 -9.42 -12.21
CA SER A 170 5.37 -8.21 -11.61
C SER A 170 4.29 -8.59 -10.60
N SER A 171 4.16 -7.78 -9.57
CA SER A 171 3.09 -7.92 -8.58
C SER A 171 1.72 -7.82 -9.23
N PRO A 172 0.73 -8.58 -8.75
CA PRO A 172 -0.66 -8.41 -9.16
C PRO A 172 -1.23 -7.06 -8.69
N ALA A 173 -2.42 -6.72 -9.18
CA ALA A 173 -3.23 -5.62 -8.68
C ALA A 173 -4.68 -6.07 -8.57
N ILE A 174 -5.40 -5.51 -7.61
CA ILE A 174 -6.81 -5.78 -7.33
C ILE A 174 -7.60 -4.48 -7.52
N GLY A 175 -8.75 -4.54 -8.17
CA GLY A 175 -9.66 -3.40 -8.31
C GLY A 175 -10.90 -3.75 -9.08
N ASP A 176 -11.99 -3.07 -8.80
CA ASP A 176 -13.22 -3.08 -9.60
C ASP A 176 -12.98 -2.23 -10.85
N ILE A 177 -12.72 -2.88 -11.99
CA ILE A 177 -12.31 -2.23 -13.24
C ILE A 177 -13.52 -1.81 -14.09
N ASP A 178 -14.59 -2.60 -14.06
CA ASP A 178 -15.77 -2.39 -14.89
C ASP A 178 -16.95 -1.77 -14.12
N GLY A 179 -16.85 -1.64 -12.80
CA GLY A 179 -17.80 -0.93 -11.94
C GLY A 179 -19.04 -1.75 -11.62
N ASP A 180 -18.94 -3.08 -11.66
CA ASP A 180 -20.07 -3.99 -11.41
C ASP A 180 -20.19 -4.43 -9.94
N GLY A 181 -19.17 -4.09 -9.10
CA GLY A 181 -19.19 -4.28 -7.64
C GLY A 181 -18.51 -5.57 -7.18
N ASP A 182 -17.80 -6.25 -8.06
CA ASP A 182 -16.87 -7.31 -7.72
C ASP A 182 -15.41 -6.92 -8.08
N PHE A 183 -14.42 -7.72 -7.68
CA PHE A 183 -13.02 -7.41 -7.94
C PHE A 183 -12.46 -8.17 -9.14
N GLU A 184 -11.61 -7.48 -9.92
CA GLU A 184 -10.73 -8.09 -10.89
C GLU A 184 -9.30 -8.18 -10.35
N LEU A 185 -8.68 -9.34 -10.60
CA LEU A 185 -7.26 -9.58 -10.39
C LEU A 185 -6.51 -9.37 -11.69
N VAL A 186 -5.53 -8.45 -11.68
CA VAL A 186 -4.75 -8.09 -12.87
C VAL A 186 -3.32 -8.57 -12.73
N PHE A 187 -2.86 -9.37 -13.70
CA PHE A 187 -1.50 -9.91 -13.76
C PHE A 187 -0.79 -9.48 -15.04
N GLY A 188 0.43 -8.94 -14.89
CA GLY A 188 1.34 -8.73 -16.00
C GLY A 188 2.10 -10.01 -16.34
N THR A 189 1.99 -10.49 -17.57
CA THR A 189 2.71 -11.69 -18.03
C THR A 189 3.58 -11.39 -19.24
N THR A 190 4.53 -12.28 -19.55
CA THR A 190 5.34 -12.18 -20.79
C THR A 190 4.50 -12.26 -22.07
N GLN A 191 3.22 -12.61 -21.99
CA GLN A 191 2.30 -12.68 -23.13
C GLN A 191 1.23 -11.58 -23.12
N GLY A 192 1.31 -10.62 -22.18
CA GLY A 192 0.38 -9.50 -22.02
C GLY A 192 -0.33 -9.48 -20.67
N LEU A 193 -1.37 -8.70 -20.56
CA LEU A 193 -2.19 -8.63 -19.34
C LEU A 193 -3.18 -9.80 -19.28
N LYS A 194 -3.33 -10.34 -18.08
CA LYS A 194 -4.38 -11.28 -17.72
C LYS A 194 -5.26 -10.61 -16.67
N VAL A 195 -6.57 -10.64 -16.91
CA VAL A 195 -7.58 -10.17 -15.98
C VAL A 195 -8.43 -11.37 -15.59
N ILE A 196 -8.62 -11.58 -14.31
CA ILE A 196 -9.49 -12.62 -13.75
C ILE A 196 -10.55 -11.90 -12.92
N ASP A 197 -11.77 -12.13 -13.24
CA ASP A 197 -12.94 -11.56 -12.63
C ASP A 197 -13.44 -12.53 -11.53
N ILE A 198 -13.62 -12.06 -10.32
CA ILE A 198 -13.90 -12.89 -9.13
C ILE A 198 -15.37 -13.30 -9.04
N LYS A 199 -16.29 -12.47 -9.48
CA LYS A 199 -17.74 -12.73 -9.48
C LYS A 199 -18.38 -12.90 -8.10
N GLU A 200 -17.79 -12.38 -7.07
CA GLU A 200 -18.35 -12.33 -5.72
C GLU A 200 -18.36 -10.88 -5.25
N ASP A 201 -19.37 -10.49 -4.46
CA ASP A 201 -19.49 -9.12 -3.97
C ASP A 201 -18.24 -8.73 -3.18
N MET A 202 -17.59 -7.62 -3.54
CA MET A 202 -16.38 -7.16 -2.88
C MET A 202 -16.63 -6.72 -1.45
N GLY A 203 -15.71 -7.06 -0.56
CA GLY A 203 -15.69 -6.57 0.81
C GLY A 203 -15.13 -5.15 0.94
N GLU A 204 -15.31 -4.56 2.11
CA GLU A 204 -14.80 -3.22 2.41
C GLU A 204 -13.34 -3.23 2.88
N ARG A 205 -12.86 -4.38 3.42
CA ARG A 205 -11.48 -4.51 3.88
C ARG A 205 -10.50 -4.59 2.72
N MET A 206 -9.55 -3.69 2.72
CA MET A 206 -8.44 -3.66 1.77
C MET A 206 -7.20 -3.16 2.48
N SER A 207 -6.11 -3.91 2.39
CA SER A 207 -4.84 -3.50 2.98
C SER A 207 -3.80 -3.17 1.88
N TRP A 208 -3.31 -4.15 1.16
CA TRP A 208 -2.20 -4.00 0.21
C TRP A 208 -2.59 -4.41 -1.21
N LYS A 209 -3.48 -3.66 -1.87
CA LYS A 209 -4.13 -4.07 -3.13
C LYS A 209 -3.31 -3.88 -4.41
N LEU A 210 -2.11 -3.32 -4.32
CA LEU A 210 -1.21 -3.15 -5.48
C LEU A 210 0.25 -2.99 -5.03
N HIS A 211 1.17 -3.11 -6.00
CA HIS A 211 2.60 -3.00 -5.75
C HIS A 211 2.96 -1.77 -4.91
N ARG A 212 3.63 -1.99 -3.79
CA ARG A 212 3.98 -1.01 -2.76
C ARG A 212 2.77 -0.36 -2.06
N GLY A 213 1.66 -1.10 -1.96
CA GLY A 213 0.49 -0.82 -1.12
C GLY A 213 -0.48 0.22 -1.67
N ASN A 214 -0.01 1.24 -2.36
CA ASN A 214 -0.83 2.36 -2.82
C ASN A 214 -0.40 2.90 -4.18
N LEU A 215 -1.22 3.81 -4.77
CA LEU A 215 -0.95 4.42 -6.08
C LEU A 215 0.33 5.26 -6.11
N GLU A 216 0.70 5.84 -4.98
CA GLU A 216 1.92 6.62 -4.79
C GLU A 216 3.16 5.72 -4.67
N ARG A 217 2.95 4.41 -4.49
CA ARG A 217 4.00 3.40 -4.32
C ARG A 217 4.96 3.72 -3.18
N THR A 218 4.41 4.15 -2.04
CA THR A 218 5.19 4.54 -0.87
C THR A 218 5.88 3.34 -0.22
N GLY A 219 5.30 2.14 -0.34
CA GLY A 219 5.78 0.95 0.36
C GLY A 219 5.59 1.09 1.87
N SER A 220 4.54 1.77 2.29
CA SER A 220 4.19 1.92 3.70
C SER A 220 2.70 1.76 3.92
N LEU A 221 2.33 1.11 5.00
CA LEU A 221 0.97 0.98 5.49
C LEU A 221 0.69 2.11 6.48
N GLY A 222 -0.45 2.77 6.31
CA GLY A 222 -0.89 3.82 7.23
C GLY A 222 -0.20 5.17 7.10
N MET A 223 0.79 5.31 6.23
CA MET A 223 1.36 6.63 5.95
C MET A 223 0.40 7.46 5.09
N THR A 224 -0.23 8.43 5.69
CA THR A 224 -0.39 9.73 5.02
C THR A 224 1.04 10.25 4.84
N LEU A 225 1.47 10.59 3.62
CA LEU A 225 2.75 11.25 3.41
C LEU A 225 2.75 12.54 4.24
N VAL A 226 3.22 12.47 5.46
CA VAL A 226 3.66 13.64 6.20
C VAL A 226 5.03 13.96 5.63
N SER A 227 5.15 15.07 4.92
CA SER A 227 6.45 15.64 4.59
C SER A 227 7.26 15.66 5.89
N ASN A 228 8.45 15.06 5.84
CA ASN A 228 9.35 14.88 6.94
C ASN A 228 9.69 16.23 7.60
N ASP A 229 8.98 16.57 8.65
CA ASP A 229 9.47 17.42 9.71
C ASP A 229 9.04 16.77 11.02
N SER A 230 9.97 16.00 11.56
CA SER A 230 9.94 15.58 12.95
C SER A 230 9.84 16.83 13.82
N GLU A 231 8.74 16.92 14.54
CA GLU A 231 8.72 17.31 15.97
C GLU A 231 7.27 17.56 16.38
N GLU A 232 6.88 16.94 17.50
CA GLU A 232 5.84 17.37 18.44
C GLU A 232 4.78 18.36 17.92
N GLY A 233 3.56 17.86 17.60
CA GLY A 233 2.36 18.70 17.54
C GLY A 233 2.44 19.91 16.63
N LEU A 234 3.07 19.81 15.44
CA LEU A 234 3.25 20.97 14.59
C LEU A 234 1.96 21.31 13.85
N THR A 235 1.35 22.39 14.31
CA THR A 235 0.57 23.25 13.43
C THR A 235 1.39 23.53 12.19
N PRO A 236 0.82 23.44 10.96
CA PRO A 236 1.52 23.80 9.73
C PRO A 236 2.25 25.14 9.87
N SER A 237 3.47 25.26 9.33
CA SER A 237 4.27 26.48 9.43
C SER A 237 3.80 27.59 8.50
N GLU A 238 2.98 27.23 7.49
CA GLU A 238 2.37 28.18 6.55
C GLU A 238 1.00 27.65 6.10
N PHE A 239 0.13 28.57 5.69
CA PHE A 239 -1.12 28.21 5.02
C PHE A 239 -0.82 27.68 3.63
N TYR A 240 -1.30 26.45 3.33
CA TYR A 240 -1.06 25.80 2.04
C TYR A 240 -2.35 25.24 1.46
N VAL A 241 -2.49 25.31 0.15
CA VAL A 241 -3.55 24.64 -0.60
C VAL A 241 -2.90 23.93 -1.78
N SER A 242 -3.09 22.62 -1.87
CA SER A 242 -2.55 21.82 -2.98
C SER A 242 -3.22 22.13 -4.31
N ALA A 243 -2.57 21.78 -5.41
CA ALA A 243 -3.30 21.60 -6.66
C ALA A 243 -4.30 20.45 -6.50
N ASN A 244 -5.48 20.60 -7.11
CA ASN A 244 -6.47 19.53 -7.07
C ASN A 244 -6.03 18.30 -7.87
N TYR A 245 -6.26 17.11 -7.33
CA TYR A 245 -5.89 15.83 -7.96
C TYR A 245 -7.01 14.79 -7.82
N PRO A 246 -7.28 14.01 -8.90
CA PRO A 246 -6.74 14.18 -10.27
C PRO A 246 -7.22 15.45 -10.96
N ASN A 247 -6.42 15.95 -11.92
CA ASN A 247 -6.79 17.07 -12.82
C ASN A 247 -6.19 16.80 -14.21
N PRO A 248 -6.97 16.53 -15.29
CA PRO A 248 -8.45 16.47 -15.30
C PRO A 248 -9.02 15.38 -14.40
N PHE A 249 -10.24 15.58 -13.87
CA PHE A 249 -10.90 14.64 -12.95
C PHE A 249 -12.12 13.94 -13.58
N ASN A 250 -12.43 12.72 -13.10
CA ASN A 250 -13.61 11.96 -13.46
C ASN A 250 -13.89 10.87 -12.39
N PRO A 251 -15.00 10.89 -11.67
CA PRO A 251 -15.94 12.00 -11.51
C PRO A 251 -15.57 12.94 -10.36
N SER A 252 -14.47 12.72 -9.64
CA SER A 252 -14.12 13.49 -8.45
C SER A 252 -12.66 13.95 -8.42
N THR A 253 -12.41 15.01 -7.65
CA THR A 253 -11.07 15.54 -7.37
C THR A 253 -10.96 15.90 -5.89
N MET A 254 -9.74 15.90 -5.35
CA MET A 254 -9.42 16.29 -3.97
C MET A 254 -8.48 17.49 -3.95
N ILE A 255 -8.55 18.25 -2.87
CA ILE A 255 -7.66 19.36 -2.56
C ILE A 255 -7.27 19.23 -1.10
N ASP A 256 -5.97 19.29 -0.82
CA ASP A 256 -5.45 19.29 0.53
C ASP A 256 -5.17 20.72 0.99
N ILE A 257 -5.46 20.99 2.25
CA ILE A 257 -5.43 22.32 2.85
C ILE A 257 -4.71 22.21 4.19
N GLU A 258 -3.72 23.06 4.40
CA GLU A 258 -3.04 23.18 5.68
C GLU A 258 -3.33 24.54 6.30
N THR A 259 -3.75 24.56 7.56
CA THR A 259 -4.04 25.79 8.31
C THR A 259 -3.10 25.94 9.51
N ILE A 260 -2.50 27.11 9.66
CA ILE A 260 -1.52 27.40 10.72
C ILE A 260 -2.16 27.81 12.04
N GLU A 261 -3.41 28.25 12.02
CA GLU A 261 -4.17 28.70 13.19
C GLU A 261 -5.63 28.28 13.04
N ALA A 262 -6.31 28.20 14.19
CA ALA A 262 -7.72 27.90 14.22
C ALA A 262 -8.54 29.05 13.64
N GLY A 263 -9.51 28.74 12.78
CA GLY A 263 -10.32 29.76 12.11
C GLY A 263 -11.43 29.17 11.24
N ASP A 264 -12.22 30.07 10.66
CA ASP A 264 -13.25 29.69 9.68
C ASP A 264 -12.60 29.36 8.33
N LEU A 265 -12.81 28.14 7.85
CA LEU A 265 -12.37 27.72 6.53
C LEU A 265 -13.58 27.54 5.61
N MET A 266 -13.53 28.21 4.44
CA MET A 266 -14.50 28.05 3.37
C MET A 266 -13.79 27.62 2.08
N VAL A 267 -14.26 26.50 1.50
CA VAL A 267 -13.78 25.98 0.23
C VAL A 267 -14.96 25.87 -0.72
N SER A 268 -14.96 26.64 -1.78
CA SER A 268 -16.08 26.76 -2.72
C SER A 268 -15.64 26.49 -4.15
N VAL A 269 -16.53 25.87 -4.94
CA VAL A 269 -16.33 25.59 -6.37
C VAL A 269 -17.12 26.61 -7.20
N PHE A 270 -16.46 27.17 -8.21
CA PHE A 270 -17.05 28.14 -9.13
C PHE A 270 -16.96 27.65 -10.58
N ASP A 271 -17.94 27.97 -11.38
CA ASP A 271 -17.88 27.77 -12.85
C ASP A 271 -17.01 28.85 -13.54
N ALA A 272 -16.76 28.68 -14.84
CA ALA A 272 -15.96 29.61 -15.64
C ALA A 272 -16.55 31.04 -15.73
N LYS A 273 -17.78 31.25 -15.26
CA LYS A 273 -18.45 32.57 -15.20
C LYS A 273 -18.38 33.16 -13.78
N GLY A 274 -17.70 32.52 -12.85
CA GLY A 274 -17.58 32.95 -11.45
C GLY A 274 -18.84 32.70 -10.61
N ARG A 275 -19.76 31.86 -11.06
CA ARG A 275 -20.93 31.48 -10.25
C ARG A 275 -20.55 30.31 -9.32
N MET A 276 -20.88 30.45 -8.08
CA MET A 276 -20.68 29.37 -7.11
C MET A 276 -21.54 28.15 -7.48
N VAL A 277 -20.91 26.99 -7.57
CA VAL A 277 -21.51 25.70 -7.92
C VAL A 277 -21.76 24.87 -6.66
N ASN A 278 -20.78 24.83 -5.78
CA ASN A 278 -20.87 24.07 -4.54
C ASN A 278 -20.00 24.71 -3.45
N ASN A 279 -20.32 24.43 -2.20
CA ASN A 279 -19.52 24.77 -1.04
C ASN A 279 -19.09 23.45 -0.37
N LEU A 280 -17.81 23.14 -0.44
CA LEU A 280 -17.27 21.85 0.02
C LEU A 280 -16.98 21.86 1.52
N VAL A 281 -16.51 23.00 2.04
CA VAL A 281 -16.19 23.22 3.44
C VAL A 281 -16.69 24.62 3.83
N ASP A 282 -17.38 24.74 4.94
CA ASP A 282 -17.81 26.02 5.55
C ASP A 282 -17.97 25.80 7.05
N ARG A 283 -16.87 25.84 7.76
CA ARG A 283 -16.85 25.59 9.21
C ARG A 283 -15.58 26.08 9.88
N TYR A 284 -15.68 26.30 11.18
CA TYR A 284 -14.52 26.53 12.03
C TYR A 284 -13.67 25.25 12.17
N LEU A 285 -12.37 25.38 11.97
CA LEU A 285 -11.40 24.30 12.09
C LEU A 285 -10.23 24.73 12.99
N GLU A 286 -9.64 23.77 13.67
CA GLU A 286 -8.39 23.96 14.40
C GLU A 286 -7.22 24.04 13.43
N ALA A 287 -6.04 24.46 13.90
CA ALA A 287 -4.82 24.37 13.09
C ALA A 287 -4.53 22.90 12.73
N GLY A 288 -4.22 22.62 11.46
CA GLY A 288 -4.05 21.24 11.02
C GLY A 288 -4.16 21.05 9.52
N ARG A 289 -4.23 19.78 9.10
CA ARG A 289 -4.36 19.34 7.70
C ARG A 289 -5.75 18.82 7.43
N TYR A 290 -6.32 19.20 6.30
CA TYR A 290 -7.68 18.86 5.89
C TYR A 290 -7.70 18.54 4.40
N SER A 291 -8.68 17.71 3.98
CA SER A 291 -8.93 17.42 2.57
C SER A 291 -10.37 17.74 2.22
N ALA A 292 -10.58 18.38 1.07
CA ALA A 292 -11.89 18.65 0.52
C ALA A 292 -12.07 17.90 -0.81
N LYS A 293 -13.14 17.12 -0.92
CA LYS A 293 -13.48 16.35 -2.12
C LYS A 293 -14.64 16.97 -2.86
N TRP A 294 -14.47 17.15 -4.16
CA TRP A 294 -15.56 17.51 -5.07
C TRP A 294 -15.84 16.37 -6.05
N ASN A 295 -17.09 15.95 -6.13
CA ASN A 295 -17.57 14.84 -6.95
C ASN A 295 -18.23 15.29 -8.27
N GLY A 296 -17.97 16.53 -8.72
CA GLY A 296 -18.57 17.08 -9.95
C GLY A 296 -20.06 17.42 -9.86
N MET A 297 -20.59 17.60 -8.63
CA MET A 297 -22.01 17.92 -8.41
C MET A 297 -22.18 19.33 -7.85
N ASP A 298 -23.34 19.95 -8.16
CA ASP A 298 -23.76 21.21 -7.54
C ASP A 298 -24.31 20.98 -6.11
N ALA A 299 -24.58 22.06 -5.40
CA ALA A 299 -25.12 22.00 -4.03
C ALA A 299 -26.48 21.30 -3.91
N THR A 300 -27.16 21.01 -5.03
CA THR A 300 -28.43 20.26 -5.07
C THR A 300 -28.23 18.76 -5.42
N GLY A 301 -26.98 18.34 -5.62
CA GLY A 301 -26.65 16.96 -6.00
C GLY A 301 -26.81 16.66 -7.50
N ARG A 302 -26.95 17.69 -8.35
CA ARG A 302 -27.06 17.51 -9.80
C ARG A 302 -25.66 17.54 -10.42
N SER A 303 -25.37 16.58 -11.30
CA SER A 303 -24.09 16.51 -12.03
C SER A 303 -23.86 17.76 -12.88
N MET A 304 -22.66 18.29 -12.77
CA MET A 304 -22.22 19.44 -13.56
C MET A 304 -21.68 18.99 -14.91
N PRO A 305 -21.87 19.81 -15.96
CA PRO A 305 -21.34 19.49 -17.29
C PRO A 305 -19.81 19.46 -17.29
N THR A 306 -19.24 18.75 -18.27
CA THR A 306 -17.79 18.81 -18.53
C THR A 306 -17.35 20.25 -18.80
N GLY A 307 -16.31 20.71 -18.12
CA GLY A 307 -15.84 22.09 -18.23
C GLY A 307 -14.71 22.43 -17.29
N VAL A 308 -14.35 23.70 -17.25
CA VAL A 308 -13.36 24.27 -16.32
C VAL A 308 -14.09 24.82 -15.10
N TYR A 309 -13.58 24.47 -13.94
CA TYR A 309 -14.05 24.95 -12.64
C TYR A 309 -12.87 25.48 -11.84
N PHE A 310 -13.14 26.41 -10.94
CA PHE A 310 -12.16 27.00 -10.02
C PHE A 310 -12.55 26.65 -8.58
N ILE A 311 -11.58 26.43 -7.78
CA ILE A 311 -11.75 26.17 -6.36
C ILE A 311 -10.92 27.17 -5.58
#